data_08c98f3636885f158c75bf468353553c
#
_entry.id   08c98f3636885f158c75bf468353553c
#
_cell.length_a   1.000
_cell.length_b   1.000
_cell.length_c   1.000
_cell.angle_alpha   90.00
_cell.angle_beta   90.00
_cell.angle_gamma   90.00
#
_symmetry.space_group_name_H-M   'P 1'
#
loop_
_entity.id
_entity.type
_entity.pdbx_description
1 polymer ?
#
loop_
_entity_poly.entity_id
_entity_poly.type
_entity_poly.pdbx_seq_one_letter_code
_entity_poly.pdbx_strand_id
1 'polypeptide(L)'
;MNVIRAATLSVVLLALSLSGCGFRMQGATKLPAGLDRVYVATKDELSPFAVELRRALDSAGAAAAVSAGESDAVVRILGDRTGRRVLSVSTRNTPQEYEIFYSVEYAVERGDQQVVAPQKVELTRAISFSESAVLAKDREERILRDAMARDLADLVLRRLESL
;
A
#
# COMPACT_ATOMS: atom_id res chain seq x y z
N MET A 1 -10.92 -7.78 58.17
CA MET A 1 -11.76 -8.37 57.11
C MET A 1 -12.09 -7.36 56.00
N ASN A 2 -12.31 -6.09 56.30
CA ASN A 2 -12.69 -5.06 55.31
C ASN A 2 -11.52 -4.60 54.42
N VAL A 3 -10.27 -4.60 54.89
CA VAL A 3 -9.08 -4.18 54.13
C VAL A 3 -8.76 -5.18 52.98
N ILE A 4 -8.93 -6.48 53.24
CA ILE A 4 -8.69 -7.53 52.24
C ILE A 4 -9.75 -7.44 51.13
N ARG A 5 -11.01 -7.17 51.47
CA ARG A 5 -12.09 -6.98 50.51
C ARG A 5 -11.89 -5.73 49.65
N ALA A 6 -11.40 -4.64 50.24
CA ALA A 6 -11.08 -3.41 49.50
C ALA A 6 -9.90 -3.61 48.54
N ALA A 7 -8.85 -4.34 48.97
CA ALA A 7 -7.71 -4.66 48.11
C ALA A 7 -8.11 -5.56 46.92
N THR A 8 -8.93 -6.57 47.14
CA THR A 8 -9.42 -7.44 46.02
C THR A 8 -10.31 -6.67 45.07
N LEU A 9 -11.15 -5.76 45.53
CA LEU A 9 -12.00 -4.94 44.67
C LEU A 9 -11.16 -3.99 43.78
N SER A 10 -10.10 -3.39 44.36
CA SER A 10 -9.19 -2.53 43.60
C SER A 10 -8.40 -3.29 42.51
N VAL A 11 -7.95 -4.51 42.81
CA VAL A 11 -7.26 -5.34 41.84
C VAL A 11 -8.17 -5.76 40.68
N VAL A 12 -9.43 -6.15 40.98
CA VAL A 12 -10.42 -6.48 39.97
C VAL A 12 -10.77 -5.27 39.09
N LEU A 13 -10.93 -4.10 39.68
CA LEU A 13 -11.21 -2.87 38.94
C LEU A 13 -10.05 -2.48 38.02
N LEU A 14 -8.79 -2.65 38.50
CA LEU A 14 -7.59 -2.42 37.71
C LEU A 14 -7.44 -3.44 36.56
N ALA A 15 -7.79 -4.70 36.78
CA ALA A 15 -7.78 -5.74 35.75
C ALA A 15 -8.83 -5.47 34.66
N LEU A 16 -10.02 -4.97 35.02
CA LEU A 16 -11.06 -4.60 34.06
C LEU A 16 -10.66 -3.39 33.20
N SER A 17 -9.91 -2.43 33.75
CA SER A 17 -9.44 -1.26 32.98
C SER A 17 -8.32 -1.61 31.98
N LEU A 18 -7.57 -2.69 32.17
CA LEU A 18 -6.55 -3.15 31.23
C LEU A 18 -7.15 -3.93 30.02
N SER A 19 -8.36 -4.46 30.14
CA SER A 19 -9.05 -5.17 29.04
C SER A 19 -9.60 -4.24 27.96
N GLY A 20 -9.61 -2.93 28.19
CA GLY A 20 -10.19 -1.92 27.30
C GLY A 20 -9.28 -1.40 26.20
N CYS A 21 -7.99 -1.82 26.15
CA CYS A 21 -7.14 -1.51 25.00
C CYS A 21 -7.63 -2.31 23.78
N GLY A 22 -8.52 -1.73 22.99
CA GLY A 22 -9.00 -2.26 21.72
C GLY A 22 -7.91 -2.35 20.61
N PHE A 23 -6.69 -2.70 20.99
CA PHE A 23 -5.59 -2.95 20.05
C PHE A 23 -5.84 -4.28 19.36
N ARG A 24 -6.62 -4.23 18.27
CA ARG A 24 -6.77 -5.36 17.37
C ARG A 24 -5.56 -5.34 16.45
N MET A 25 -4.66 -6.29 16.60
CA MET A 25 -3.65 -6.56 15.58
C MET A 25 -4.41 -6.70 14.26
N GLN A 26 -4.09 -5.85 13.30
CA GLN A 26 -4.65 -5.95 11.96
C GLN A 26 -4.20 -7.30 11.42
N GLY A 27 -5.09 -8.30 11.45
CA GLY A 27 -4.81 -9.63 10.95
C GLY A 27 -4.45 -9.57 9.48
N ALA A 28 -3.74 -10.58 9.01
CA ALA A 28 -3.46 -10.72 7.58
C ALA A 28 -4.76 -10.50 6.80
N THR A 29 -4.73 -9.53 5.91
CA THR A 29 -5.74 -9.25 4.91
C THR A 29 -6.10 -10.56 4.23
N LYS A 30 -7.38 -10.96 4.25
CA LYS A 30 -7.85 -12.15 3.54
C LYS A 30 -8.65 -11.71 2.35
N LEU A 31 -8.23 -12.16 1.20
CA LEU A 31 -8.98 -11.96 -0.04
C LEU A 31 -10.30 -12.76 0.01
N PRO A 32 -11.36 -12.26 -0.63
CA PRO A 32 -12.61 -13.00 -0.75
C PRO A 32 -12.43 -14.30 -1.54
N ALA A 33 -13.33 -15.26 -1.33
CA ALA A 33 -13.33 -16.51 -2.07
C ALA A 33 -13.37 -16.28 -3.59
N GLY A 34 -12.57 -17.04 -4.34
CA GLY A 34 -12.42 -16.87 -5.78
C GLY A 34 -11.35 -15.83 -6.19
N LEU A 35 -10.45 -15.49 -5.27
CA LEU A 35 -9.21 -14.76 -5.53
C LEU A 35 -8.01 -15.54 -4.99
N ASP A 36 -8.08 -16.88 -5.06
CA ASP A 36 -7.01 -17.75 -4.54
C ASP A 36 -5.77 -17.74 -5.44
N ARG A 37 -5.97 -17.51 -6.75
CA ARG A 37 -4.90 -17.38 -7.75
C ARG A 37 -5.09 -16.10 -8.54
N VAL A 38 -4.15 -15.17 -8.43
CA VAL A 38 -4.20 -13.88 -9.10
C VAL A 38 -3.03 -13.71 -10.07
N TYR A 39 -3.35 -13.35 -11.31
CA TYR A 39 -2.35 -12.99 -12.30
C TYR A 39 -2.22 -11.46 -12.37
N VAL A 40 -0.99 -10.97 -12.27
CA VAL A 40 -0.68 -9.53 -12.44
C VAL A 40 -0.17 -9.32 -13.86
N ALA A 41 -1.05 -8.85 -14.74
CA ALA A 41 -0.72 -8.53 -16.12
C ALA A 41 -0.13 -7.12 -16.22
N THR A 42 1.12 -7.02 -16.63
CA THR A 42 1.85 -5.75 -16.78
C THR A 42 2.80 -5.78 -17.96
N LYS A 43 3.17 -4.59 -18.46
CA LYS A 43 4.21 -4.42 -19.48
C LYS A 43 5.62 -4.43 -18.87
N ASP A 44 5.74 -4.02 -17.62
CA ASP A 44 7.00 -3.98 -16.87
C ASP A 44 6.88 -4.85 -15.61
N GLU A 45 7.42 -6.06 -15.74
CA GLU A 45 7.42 -7.07 -14.68
C GLU A 45 8.26 -6.67 -13.46
N LEU A 46 9.22 -5.77 -13.67
CA LEU A 46 10.19 -5.32 -12.67
C LEU A 46 9.82 -3.96 -12.08
N SER A 47 8.70 -3.36 -12.48
CA SER A 47 8.28 -2.10 -11.86
C SER A 47 8.11 -2.28 -10.35
N PRO A 48 8.52 -1.29 -9.53
CA PRO A 48 8.37 -1.37 -8.07
C PRO A 48 6.94 -1.69 -7.64
N PHE A 49 5.95 -1.09 -8.30
CA PHE A 49 4.55 -1.36 -7.99
C PHE A 49 4.14 -2.81 -8.31
N ALA A 50 4.50 -3.35 -9.48
CA ALA A 50 4.15 -4.72 -9.84
C ALA A 50 4.78 -5.74 -8.89
N VAL A 51 6.02 -5.51 -8.47
CA VAL A 51 6.73 -6.35 -7.50
C VAL A 51 6.05 -6.29 -6.13
N GLU A 52 5.73 -5.09 -5.63
CA GLU A 52 5.08 -4.92 -4.33
C GLU A 52 3.63 -5.45 -4.34
N LEU A 53 2.90 -5.29 -5.45
CA LEU A 53 1.55 -5.85 -5.59
C LEU A 53 1.55 -7.38 -5.52
N ARG A 54 2.49 -8.06 -6.21
CA ARG A 54 2.62 -9.53 -6.12
C ARG A 54 2.95 -9.96 -4.69
N ARG A 55 3.85 -9.23 -4.01
CA ARG A 55 4.20 -9.51 -2.61
C ARG A 55 2.99 -9.30 -1.68
N ALA A 56 2.22 -8.24 -1.89
CA ALA A 56 1.01 -7.98 -1.10
C ALA A 56 -0.04 -9.07 -1.30
N LEU A 57 -0.26 -9.52 -2.55
CA LEU A 57 -1.18 -10.63 -2.88
C LEU A 57 -0.73 -11.94 -2.22
N ASP A 58 0.54 -12.28 -2.31
CA ASP A 58 1.11 -13.48 -1.66
C ASP A 58 0.93 -13.42 -0.13
N SER A 59 1.21 -12.28 0.47
CA SER A 59 1.01 -12.04 1.91
C SER A 59 -0.47 -12.15 2.34
N ALA A 60 -1.40 -11.86 1.43
CA ALA A 60 -2.84 -12.00 1.62
C ALA A 60 -3.35 -13.42 1.35
N GLY A 61 -2.46 -14.35 0.95
CA GLY A 61 -2.75 -15.75 0.73
C GLY A 61 -3.17 -16.10 -0.71
N ALA A 62 -3.06 -15.15 -1.67
CA ALA A 62 -3.28 -15.45 -3.07
C ALA A 62 -2.00 -16.03 -3.71
N ALA A 63 -2.11 -17.18 -4.34
CA ALA A 63 -1.01 -17.72 -5.13
C ALA A 63 -0.82 -16.91 -6.43
N ALA A 64 0.44 -16.62 -6.78
CA ALA A 64 0.75 -15.99 -8.05
C ALA A 64 0.45 -16.97 -9.20
N ALA A 65 -0.44 -16.61 -10.11
CA ALA A 65 -0.69 -17.35 -11.34
C ALA A 65 0.36 -17.01 -12.40
N VAL A 66 0.73 -18.00 -13.20
CA VAL A 66 1.73 -17.84 -14.27
C VAL A 66 1.10 -17.18 -15.51
N SER A 67 -0.21 -17.37 -15.70
CA SER A 67 -0.94 -16.83 -16.85
C SER A 67 -2.37 -16.45 -16.47
N ALA A 68 -3.01 -15.63 -17.29
CA ALA A 68 -4.40 -15.26 -17.12
C ALA A 68 -5.35 -16.48 -17.17
N GLY A 69 -5.03 -17.47 -18.00
CA GLY A 69 -5.85 -18.68 -18.14
C GLY A 69 -5.82 -19.63 -16.93
N GLU A 70 -4.84 -19.47 -16.03
CA GLU A 70 -4.70 -20.28 -14.83
C GLU A 70 -5.07 -19.51 -13.56
N SER A 71 -5.57 -18.29 -13.71
CA SER A 71 -5.92 -17.41 -12.61
C SER A 71 -7.44 -17.34 -12.38
N ASP A 72 -7.83 -17.09 -11.15
CA ASP A 72 -9.20 -16.80 -10.77
C ASP A 72 -9.55 -15.33 -11.03
N ALA A 73 -8.54 -14.47 -11.00
CA ALA A 73 -8.65 -13.06 -11.37
C ALA A 73 -7.36 -12.52 -12.00
N VAL A 74 -7.51 -11.50 -12.82
CA VAL A 74 -6.40 -10.78 -13.48
C VAL A 74 -6.42 -9.33 -13.01
N VAL A 75 -5.35 -8.89 -12.35
CA VAL A 75 -5.10 -7.47 -12.11
C VAL A 75 -4.27 -6.94 -13.27
N ARG A 76 -4.89 -6.16 -14.13
CA ARG A 76 -4.25 -5.58 -15.32
C ARG A 76 -3.72 -4.19 -15.00
N ILE A 77 -2.41 -4.01 -15.02
CA ILE A 77 -1.75 -2.71 -14.88
C ILE A 77 -1.74 -2.04 -16.25
N LEU A 78 -2.53 -0.99 -16.40
CA LEU A 78 -2.70 -0.22 -17.64
C LEU A 78 -1.68 0.90 -17.75
N GLY A 79 -1.28 1.46 -16.60
CA GLY A 79 -0.28 2.51 -16.50
C GLY A 79 0.45 2.45 -15.16
N ASP A 80 1.75 2.66 -15.21
CA ASP A 80 2.64 2.74 -14.05
C ASP A 80 3.64 3.87 -14.32
N ARG A 81 3.53 4.96 -13.57
CA ARG A 81 4.32 6.17 -13.81
C ARG A 81 4.73 6.81 -12.48
N THR A 82 6.00 7.15 -12.39
CA THR A 82 6.54 7.93 -11.29
C THR A 82 7.40 9.06 -11.83
N GLY A 83 7.49 10.12 -11.08
CA GLY A 83 8.28 11.29 -11.46
C GLY A 83 8.34 12.33 -10.37
N ARG A 84 8.89 13.48 -10.71
CA ARG A 84 8.92 14.67 -9.84
C ARG A 84 8.46 15.90 -10.59
N ARG A 85 7.85 16.84 -9.87
CA ARG A 85 7.49 18.17 -10.34
C ARG A 85 7.91 19.22 -9.31
N VAL A 86 8.25 20.40 -9.77
CA VAL A 86 8.64 21.50 -8.89
C VAL A 86 7.39 21.96 -8.13
N LEU A 87 7.48 21.98 -6.81
CA LEU A 87 6.41 22.44 -5.93
C LEU A 87 6.59 23.90 -5.54
N SER A 88 7.84 24.31 -5.24
CA SER A 88 8.16 25.70 -4.91
C SER A 88 9.53 26.11 -5.45
N VAL A 89 9.68 27.41 -5.69
CA VAL A 89 10.94 28.05 -6.11
C VAL A 89 11.29 29.19 -5.17
N SER A 90 12.59 29.45 -5.04
CA SER A 90 13.10 30.61 -4.32
C SER A 90 12.87 31.92 -5.08
N THR A 91 13.15 33.06 -4.42
CA THR A 91 13.15 34.38 -5.07
C THR A 91 14.14 34.50 -6.23
N ARG A 92 15.12 33.59 -6.33
CA ARG A 92 16.11 33.49 -7.42
C ARG A 92 15.72 32.45 -8.47
N ASN A 93 14.46 32.00 -8.48
CA ASN A 93 13.91 31.01 -9.40
C ASN A 93 14.63 29.64 -9.35
N THR A 94 15.23 29.28 -8.20
CA THR A 94 15.80 27.95 -7.97
C THR A 94 14.79 27.09 -7.24
N PRO A 95 14.59 25.80 -7.65
CA PRO A 95 13.69 24.89 -6.97
C PRO A 95 14.08 24.70 -5.50
N GLN A 96 13.11 24.81 -4.59
CA GLN A 96 13.29 24.56 -3.16
C GLN A 96 12.60 23.29 -2.69
N GLU A 97 11.48 22.96 -3.33
CA GLU A 97 10.71 21.76 -3.02
C GLU A 97 10.29 21.08 -4.30
N TYR A 98 10.35 19.77 -4.28
CA TYR A 98 9.77 18.91 -5.30
C TYR A 98 8.64 18.08 -4.71
N GLU A 99 7.65 17.81 -5.53
CA GLU A 99 6.65 16.80 -5.29
C GLU A 99 7.02 15.55 -6.08
N ILE A 100 7.23 14.46 -5.37
CA ILE A 100 7.36 13.13 -5.98
C ILE A 100 5.93 12.59 -6.15
N PHE A 101 5.61 12.12 -7.33
CA PHE A 101 4.35 11.44 -7.58
C PHE A 101 4.58 10.01 -8.04
N TYR A 102 3.66 9.13 -7.66
CA TYR A 102 3.54 7.78 -8.18
C TYR A 102 2.08 7.51 -8.54
N SER A 103 1.82 7.16 -9.80
CA SER A 103 0.49 7.00 -10.35
C SER A 103 0.38 5.64 -11.02
N VAL A 104 -0.64 4.89 -10.65
CA VAL A 104 -0.97 3.60 -11.22
C VAL A 104 -2.39 3.63 -11.78
N GLU A 105 -2.56 3.12 -12.99
CA GLU A 105 -3.87 2.86 -13.57
C GLU A 105 -4.04 1.35 -13.72
N TYR A 106 -5.14 0.82 -13.21
CA TYR A 106 -5.39 -0.62 -13.22
C TYR A 106 -6.87 -0.94 -13.41
N ALA A 107 -7.12 -2.17 -13.86
CA ALA A 107 -8.44 -2.78 -13.93
C ALA A 107 -8.37 -4.20 -13.33
N VAL A 108 -9.50 -4.76 -12.95
CA VAL A 108 -9.57 -6.15 -12.46
C VAL A 108 -10.62 -6.90 -13.25
N GLU A 109 -10.25 -8.06 -13.72
CA GLU A 109 -11.08 -8.98 -14.51
C GLU A 109 -11.20 -10.31 -13.75
N ARG A 110 -12.38 -10.91 -13.79
CA ARG A 110 -12.64 -12.26 -13.29
C ARG A 110 -13.33 -13.06 -14.39
N GLY A 111 -12.59 -13.99 -15.02
CA GLY A 111 -13.01 -14.59 -16.28
C GLY A 111 -13.24 -13.51 -17.34
N ASP A 112 -14.41 -13.51 -17.97
CA ASP A 112 -14.77 -12.52 -19.00
C ASP A 112 -15.44 -11.25 -18.42
N GLN A 113 -15.55 -11.13 -17.10
CA GLN A 113 -16.19 -10.00 -16.45
C GLN A 113 -15.18 -9.03 -15.88
N GLN A 114 -15.32 -7.74 -16.22
CA GLN A 114 -14.59 -6.65 -15.59
C GLN A 114 -15.26 -6.29 -14.26
N VAL A 115 -14.65 -6.72 -13.14
CA VAL A 115 -15.16 -6.47 -11.79
C VAL A 115 -14.70 -5.14 -11.22
N VAL A 116 -13.58 -4.61 -11.72
CA VAL A 116 -13.13 -3.24 -11.45
C VAL A 116 -12.81 -2.57 -12.77
N ALA A 117 -13.57 -1.53 -13.11
CA ALA A 117 -13.30 -0.71 -14.28
C ALA A 117 -11.94 -0.01 -14.16
N PRO A 118 -11.29 0.37 -15.30
CA PRO A 118 -10.05 1.13 -15.26
C PRO A 118 -10.15 2.32 -14.33
N GLN A 119 -9.27 2.37 -13.36
CA GLN A 119 -9.20 3.47 -12.40
C GLN A 119 -7.74 3.84 -12.12
N LYS A 120 -7.54 5.12 -11.87
CA LYS A 120 -6.25 5.70 -11.55
C LYS A 120 -6.16 5.97 -10.06
N VAL A 121 -5.05 5.56 -9.44
CA VAL A 121 -4.66 5.95 -8.09
C VAL A 121 -3.32 6.65 -8.16
N GLU A 122 -3.18 7.76 -7.45
CA GLU A 122 -1.94 8.53 -7.40
C GLU A 122 -1.64 8.91 -5.95
N LEU A 123 -0.39 8.74 -5.56
CA LEU A 123 0.16 9.26 -4.31
C LEU A 123 1.19 10.34 -4.61
N THR A 124 1.29 11.32 -3.72
CA THR A 124 2.29 12.38 -3.80
C THR A 124 3.00 12.56 -2.46
N ARG A 125 4.26 12.97 -2.50
CA ARG A 125 5.08 13.30 -1.33
C ARG A 125 5.95 14.50 -1.65
N ALA A 126 5.96 15.49 -0.77
CA ALA A 126 6.85 16.65 -0.89
C ALA A 126 8.22 16.31 -0.30
N ILE A 127 9.28 16.75 -0.98
CA ILE A 127 10.66 16.69 -0.50
C ILE A 127 11.33 18.05 -0.69
N SER A 128 12.10 18.48 0.31
CA SER A 128 12.94 19.68 0.19
C SER A 128 14.18 19.38 -0.64
N PHE A 129 14.59 20.32 -1.46
CA PHE A 129 15.79 20.23 -2.27
C PHE A 129 16.92 21.07 -1.66
N SER A 130 18.14 20.52 -1.67
CA SER A 130 19.36 21.23 -1.30
C SER A 130 20.47 20.87 -2.31
N GLU A 131 21.07 21.90 -2.92
CA GLU A 131 22.14 21.73 -3.91
C GLU A 131 23.38 21.02 -3.33
N SER A 132 23.60 21.14 -2.02
CA SER A 132 24.75 20.51 -1.34
C SER A 132 24.60 19.02 -1.06
N ALA A 133 23.40 18.44 -1.27
CA ALA A 133 23.08 17.08 -0.87
C ALA A 133 22.49 16.20 -2.00
N VAL A 134 22.86 16.44 -3.26
CA VAL A 134 22.26 15.80 -4.44
C VAL A 134 22.26 14.27 -4.35
N LEU A 135 23.40 13.64 -4.02
CA LEU A 135 23.48 12.16 -3.92
C LEU A 135 22.61 11.59 -2.79
N ALA A 136 22.52 12.32 -1.67
CA ALA A 136 21.64 11.91 -0.57
C ALA A 136 20.17 12.03 -0.97
N LYS A 137 19.82 13.04 -1.74
CA LYS A 137 18.47 13.26 -2.27
C LYS A 137 18.04 12.20 -3.28
N ASP A 138 18.89 11.76 -4.16
CA ASP A 138 18.58 10.66 -5.08
C ASP A 138 18.30 9.35 -4.35
N ARG A 139 19.01 9.10 -3.25
CA ARG A 139 18.73 7.93 -2.41
C ARG A 139 17.41 8.06 -1.64
N GLU A 140 17.16 9.23 -1.09
CA GLU A 140 15.89 9.54 -0.41
C GLU A 140 14.70 9.37 -1.36
N GLU A 141 14.81 9.88 -2.57
CA GLU A 141 13.78 9.78 -3.60
C GLU A 141 13.48 8.32 -3.99
N ARG A 142 14.51 7.47 -4.14
CA ARG A 142 14.30 6.04 -4.39
C ARG A 142 13.56 5.36 -3.24
N ILE A 143 13.99 5.55 -2.00
CA ILE A 143 13.34 5.00 -0.81
C ILE A 143 11.88 5.45 -0.75
N LEU A 144 11.62 6.70 -1.07
CA LEU A 144 10.28 7.26 -1.07
C LEU A 144 9.39 6.62 -2.14
N ARG A 145 9.90 6.43 -3.36
CA ARG A 145 9.19 5.75 -4.45
C ARG A 145 8.86 4.30 -4.10
N ASP A 146 9.80 3.57 -3.50
CA ASP A 146 9.58 2.20 -3.05
C ASP A 146 8.50 2.14 -1.95
N ALA A 147 8.49 3.11 -1.02
CA ALA A 147 7.44 3.21 -0.02
C ALA A 147 6.07 3.54 -0.64
N MET A 148 6.04 4.46 -1.61
CA MET A 148 4.80 4.80 -2.34
C MET A 148 4.28 3.62 -3.17
N ALA A 149 5.16 2.80 -3.75
CA ALA A 149 4.77 1.59 -4.46
C ALA A 149 4.06 0.59 -3.53
N ARG A 150 4.58 0.40 -2.30
CA ARG A 150 3.93 -0.44 -1.27
C ARG A 150 2.57 0.12 -0.87
N ASP A 151 2.51 1.42 -0.56
CA ASP A 151 1.25 2.08 -0.19
C ASP A 151 0.19 1.93 -1.29
N LEU A 152 0.57 2.05 -2.57
CA LEU A 152 -0.31 1.84 -3.72
C LEU A 152 -0.76 0.38 -3.85
N ALA A 153 0.15 -0.58 -3.65
CA ALA A 153 -0.17 -2.01 -3.67
C ALA A 153 -1.20 -2.35 -2.58
N ASP A 154 -1.04 -1.79 -1.38
CA ASP A 154 -1.98 -1.95 -0.28
C ASP A 154 -3.35 -1.32 -0.58
N LEU A 155 -3.38 -0.19 -1.29
CA LEU A 155 -4.65 0.43 -1.74
C LEU A 155 -5.39 -0.47 -2.73
N VAL A 156 -4.67 -1.04 -3.70
CA VAL A 156 -5.23 -1.99 -4.67
C VAL A 156 -5.70 -3.26 -3.96
N LEU A 157 -4.90 -3.81 -3.03
CA LEU A 157 -5.27 -4.99 -2.26
C LEU A 157 -6.57 -4.77 -1.48
N ARG A 158 -6.70 -3.66 -0.76
CA ARG A 158 -7.96 -3.31 -0.08
C ARG A 158 -9.17 -3.20 -1.03
N ARG A 159 -8.94 -2.77 -2.26
CA ARG A 159 -10.00 -2.76 -3.26
C ARG A 159 -10.42 -4.17 -3.67
N LEU A 160 -9.47 -5.10 -3.78
CA LEU A 160 -9.73 -6.51 -4.07
C LEU A 160 -10.49 -7.19 -2.91
N GLU A 161 -10.20 -6.83 -1.65
CA GLU A 161 -10.93 -7.32 -0.47
C GLU A 161 -12.41 -6.95 -0.47
N SER A 162 -12.74 -5.83 -1.11
CA SER A 162 -14.10 -5.29 -1.16
C SER A 162 -14.95 -5.84 -2.31
N LEU A 163 -14.42 -6.79 -3.11
CA LEU A 163 -15.13 -7.45 -4.22
C LEU A 163 -15.92 -8.66 -3.75
#